data_7f987e5e8423852c145bc078a3581aa6
#
_entry.id   7f987e5e8423852c145bc078a3581aa6
#
_cell.length_a   1.000
_cell.length_b   1.000
_cell.length_c   1.000
_cell.angle_alpha   90.00
_cell.angle_beta   90.00
_cell.angle_gamma   90.00
#
_symmetry.space_group_name_H-M   'P 1'
#
loop_
_entity.id
_entity.type
_entity.pdbx_description
1 polymer ?
#
loop_
_entity_poly.entity_id
_entity_poly.type
_entity_poly.pdbx_seq_one_letter_code
_entity_poly.pdbx_strand_id
1 'polypeptide(L)'
;MQKLLRKAASVGLDPVGDVPERAADDEAALGAALAALAASGARAGLDGESALTAWAGRFRDRFTRMERMAGEGGIDLVAADAAVVRELWERAGADIPGG
;
A
#
# COMPACT_ATOMS: atom_id res chain seq x y z
N MET A 1 -6.58 -7.57 0.99
CA MET A 1 -5.35 -6.83 1.31
C MET A 1 -4.11 -7.44 0.69
N GLN A 2 -3.84 -8.74 0.92
CA GLN A 2 -2.66 -9.40 0.38
C GLN A 2 -2.57 -9.38 -1.15
N LYS A 3 -3.70 -9.50 -1.84
CA LYS A 3 -3.72 -9.45 -3.30
C LYS A 3 -3.22 -8.11 -3.83
N LEU A 4 -3.63 -7.02 -3.18
CA LEU A 4 -3.19 -5.67 -3.57
C LEU A 4 -1.69 -5.49 -3.34
N LEU A 5 -1.18 -5.99 -2.22
CA LEU A 5 0.24 -5.89 -1.91
C LEU A 5 1.08 -6.71 -2.88
N ARG A 6 0.63 -7.90 -3.26
CA ARG A 6 1.31 -8.71 -4.27
C ARG A 6 1.30 -8.02 -5.63
N LYS A 7 0.18 -7.42 -6.01
CA LYS A 7 0.05 -6.72 -7.27
C LYS A 7 1.01 -5.53 -7.30
N ALA A 8 1.09 -4.78 -6.21
CA ALA A 8 2.03 -3.67 -6.10
C ALA A 8 3.48 -4.16 -6.20
N ALA A 9 3.82 -5.25 -5.53
CA ALA A 9 5.17 -5.82 -5.58
C ALA A 9 5.53 -6.28 -6.99
N SER A 10 4.57 -6.83 -7.75
CA SER A 10 4.83 -7.31 -9.11
C SER A 10 5.21 -6.19 -10.08
N VAL A 11 4.86 -4.94 -9.78
CA VAL A 11 5.26 -3.77 -10.57
C VAL A 11 6.41 -2.98 -9.93
N GLY A 12 7.06 -3.55 -8.91
CA GLY A 12 8.19 -2.92 -8.25
C GLY A 12 7.84 -1.78 -7.32
N LEU A 13 6.63 -1.76 -6.80
CA LEU A 13 6.14 -0.71 -5.92
C LEU A 13 6.14 -1.17 -4.47
N ASP A 14 6.70 -0.36 -3.57
CA ASP A 14 6.58 -0.53 -2.13
C ASP A 14 5.56 0.48 -1.61
N PRO A 15 4.31 0.04 -1.31
CA PRO A 15 3.25 0.96 -0.94
C PRO A 15 3.28 1.39 0.52
N VAL A 16 4.08 0.74 1.34
CA VAL A 16 4.05 0.92 2.79
C VAL A 16 5.17 1.83 3.31
N GLY A 17 6.16 2.12 2.46
CA GLY A 17 7.28 2.98 2.84
C GLY A 17 8.25 2.27 3.77
N ASP A 18 8.57 2.90 4.91
CA ASP A 18 9.55 2.38 5.84
C ASP A 18 9.01 1.19 6.64
N VAL A 19 9.16 0.01 6.07
CA VAL A 19 8.80 -1.24 6.74
C VAL A 19 10.05 -1.80 7.41
N PRO A 20 9.97 -2.19 8.69
CA PRO A 20 11.09 -2.87 9.34
C PRO A 20 11.44 -4.13 8.56
N GLU A 21 12.73 -4.34 8.31
CA GLU A 21 13.19 -5.50 7.54
C GLU A 21 12.73 -6.81 8.15
N ARG A 22 12.60 -6.84 9.48
CA ARG A 22 12.11 -8.00 10.21
C ARG A 22 11.09 -7.61 11.27
N ALA A 23 9.88 -7.32 10.81
CA ALA A 23 8.79 -7.07 11.73
C ALA A 23 8.37 -8.37 12.43
N ALA A 24 8.49 -9.50 11.75
CA ALA A 24 8.09 -10.80 12.28
C ALA A 24 8.79 -11.92 11.50
N ASP A 25 9.18 -12.99 12.20
CA ASP A 25 9.83 -14.15 11.59
C ASP A 25 8.84 -15.26 11.25
N ASP A 26 7.66 -15.26 11.87
CA ASP A 26 6.65 -16.28 11.63
C ASP A 26 5.24 -15.69 11.82
N GLU A 27 4.25 -16.50 11.56
CA GLU A 27 2.85 -16.09 11.65
C GLU A 27 2.46 -15.66 13.05
N ALA A 28 2.95 -16.36 14.09
CA ALA A 28 2.63 -16.02 15.47
C ALA A 28 3.22 -14.66 15.86
N ALA A 29 4.46 -14.39 15.46
CA ALA A 29 5.09 -13.11 15.70
C ALA A 29 4.41 -11.97 14.95
N LEU A 30 3.99 -12.22 13.73
CA LEU A 30 3.23 -11.24 12.95
C LEU A 30 1.90 -10.93 13.62
N GLY A 31 1.18 -11.96 14.09
CA GLY A 31 -0.08 -11.79 14.82
C GLY A 31 0.10 -10.95 16.06
N ALA A 32 1.16 -11.20 16.83
CA ALA A 32 1.47 -10.43 18.04
C ALA A 32 1.77 -8.96 17.71
N ALA A 33 2.53 -8.70 16.65
CA ALA A 33 2.84 -7.34 16.22
C ALA A 33 1.58 -6.57 15.81
N LEU A 34 0.70 -7.23 15.04
CA LEU A 34 -0.56 -6.62 14.63
C LEU A 34 -1.45 -6.35 15.83
N ALA A 35 -1.52 -7.27 16.79
CA ALA A 35 -2.30 -7.09 18.01
C ALA A 35 -1.79 -5.91 18.83
N ALA A 36 -0.48 -5.75 18.93
CA ALA A 36 0.12 -4.64 19.65
C ALA A 36 -0.23 -3.30 19.02
N LEU A 37 -0.19 -3.22 17.69
CA LEU A 37 -0.59 -2.01 16.97
C LEU A 37 -2.07 -1.70 17.16
N ALA A 38 -2.92 -2.72 17.06
CA ALA A 38 -4.36 -2.56 17.28
C ALA A 38 -4.66 -2.06 18.68
N ALA A 39 -3.99 -2.62 19.69
CA ALA A 39 -4.15 -2.19 21.08
C ALA A 39 -3.71 -0.74 21.29
N SER A 40 -2.59 -0.35 20.66
CA SER A 40 -2.10 1.03 20.70
C SER A 40 -3.09 1.99 20.07
N GLY A 41 -3.67 1.62 18.93
CA GLY A 41 -4.71 2.42 18.27
C GLY A 41 -5.96 2.55 19.14
N ALA A 42 -6.39 1.46 19.78
CA ALA A 42 -7.56 1.46 20.63
C ALA A 42 -7.41 2.42 21.81
N ARG A 43 -6.22 2.53 22.40
CA ARG A 43 -5.95 3.51 23.46
C ARG A 43 -6.14 4.95 22.99
N ALA A 44 -5.92 5.20 21.71
CA ALA A 44 -6.13 6.52 21.11
C ALA A 44 -7.57 6.71 20.60
N GLY A 45 -8.46 5.75 20.86
CA GLY A 45 -9.85 5.81 20.40
C GLY A 45 -10.03 5.44 18.94
N LEU A 46 -9.06 4.74 18.35
CA LEU A 46 -9.10 4.34 16.95
C LEU A 46 -9.42 2.85 16.81
N ASP A 47 -10.14 2.52 15.75
CA ASP A 47 -10.43 1.13 15.39
C ASP A 47 -9.46 0.69 14.31
N GLY A 48 -8.61 -0.30 14.65
CA GLY A 48 -7.58 -0.80 13.74
C GLY A 48 -8.14 -1.43 12.47
N GLU A 49 -9.27 -2.15 12.57
CA GLU A 49 -9.90 -2.75 11.40
C GLU A 49 -10.44 -1.70 10.44
N SER A 50 -11.14 -0.69 10.97
CA SER A 50 -11.65 0.41 10.17
C SER A 50 -10.51 1.20 9.52
N ALA A 51 -9.45 1.46 10.28
CA ALA A 51 -8.28 2.16 9.77
C ALA A 51 -7.61 1.41 8.63
N LEU A 52 -7.44 0.10 8.78
CA LEU A 52 -6.83 -0.73 7.75
C LEU A 52 -7.70 -0.83 6.51
N THR A 53 -9.02 -0.98 6.68
CA THR A 53 -9.97 -1.01 5.57
C THR A 53 -9.95 0.30 4.79
N ALA A 54 -9.93 1.43 5.50
CA ALA A 54 -9.85 2.74 4.87
C ALA A 54 -8.53 2.91 4.10
N TRP A 55 -7.42 2.47 4.70
CA TRP A 55 -6.12 2.52 4.04
C TRP A 55 -6.12 1.66 2.77
N ALA A 56 -6.67 0.44 2.85
CA ALA A 56 -6.73 -0.45 1.70
C ALA A 56 -7.59 0.13 0.56
N GLY A 57 -8.68 0.81 0.91
CA GLY A 57 -9.52 1.50 -0.07
C GLY A 57 -8.78 2.62 -0.80
N ARG A 58 -8.08 3.46 -0.03
CA ARG A 58 -7.28 4.54 -0.62
C ARG A 58 -6.15 3.98 -1.49
N PHE A 59 -5.51 2.91 -1.04
CA PHE A 59 -4.46 2.25 -1.81
C PHE A 59 -4.99 1.71 -3.13
N ARG A 60 -6.16 1.03 -3.07
CA ARG A 60 -6.80 0.48 -4.27
C ARG A 60 -7.12 1.58 -5.29
N ASP A 61 -7.71 2.67 -4.82
CA ASP A 61 -8.09 3.78 -5.69
C ASP A 61 -6.87 4.41 -6.34
N ARG A 62 -5.82 4.62 -5.58
CA ARG A 62 -4.56 5.16 -6.09
C ARG A 62 -3.91 4.23 -7.10
N PHE A 63 -3.92 2.93 -6.82
CA PHE A 63 -3.34 1.92 -7.71
C PHE A 63 -4.11 1.85 -9.03
N THR A 64 -5.45 1.85 -8.96
CA THR A 64 -6.32 1.87 -10.15
C THR A 64 -6.07 3.11 -10.99
N ARG A 65 -5.91 4.25 -10.34
CA ARG A 65 -5.60 5.50 -11.02
C ARG A 65 -4.24 5.41 -11.72
N MET A 66 -3.24 4.87 -11.06
CA MET A 66 -1.91 4.67 -11.66
C MET A 66 -2.00 3.76 -12.88
N GLU A 67 -2.75 2.66 -12.79
CA GLU A 67 -2.94 1.75 -13.92
C GLU A 67 -3.59 2.46 -15.10
N ARG A 68 -4.58 3.30 -14.83
CA ARG A 68 -5.26 4.08 -15.88
C ARG A 68 -4.29 5.06 -16.56
N MET A 69 -3.52 5.78 -15.75
CA MET A 69 -2.52 6.72 -16.26
C MET A 69 -1.47 6.01 -17.11
N ALA A 70 -1.02 4.85 -16.68
CA ALA A 70 -0.07 4.03 -17.44
C ALA A 70 -0.68 3.61 -18.78
N GLY A 71 -1.94 3.16 -18.77
CA GLY A 71 -2.63 2.76 -20.00
C GLY A 71 -2.79 3.90 -21.00
N GLU A 72 -3.13 5.09 -20.52
CA GLU A 72 -3.25 6.29 -21.35
C GLU A 72 -1.91 6.67 -21.97
N GLY A 73 -0.80 6.47 -21.24
CA GLY A 73 0.54 6.76 -21.72
C GLY A 73 1.20 5.64 -22.49
N GLY A 74 0.52 4.51 -22.67
CA GLY A 74 1.10 3.35 -23.34
C GLY A 74 2.22 2.69 -22.56
N ILE A 75 2.21 2.79 -21.23
CA ILE A 75 3.25 2.26 -20.35
C ILE A 75 2.82 0.90 -19.79
N ASP A 76 3.67 -0.12 -19.96
CA ASP A 76 3.51 -1.41 -19.31
C ASP A 76 4.18 -1.34 -17.95
N LEU A 77 3.39 -1.32 -16.88
CA LEU A 77 3.90 -1.19 -15.51
C LEU A 77 4.84 -2.33 -15.10
N VAL A 78 4.60 -3.53 -15.62
CA VAL A 78 5.45 -4.69 -15.29
C VAL A 78 6.83 -4.55 -15.92
N ALA A 79 6.90 -4.00 -17.12
CA ALA A 79 8.14 -3.83 -17.87
C ALA A 79 8.83 -2.49 -17.62
N ALA A 80 8.12 -1.52 -17.02
CA ALA A 80 8.66 -0.18 -16.82
C ALA A 80 9.75 -0.14 -15.74
N ASP A 81 10.66 0.82 -15.86
CA ASP A 81 11.66 1.07 -14.83
C ASP A 81 11.01 1.50 -13.52
N ALA A 82 11.65 1.15 -12.41
CA ALA A 82 11.15 1.50 -11.07
C ALA A 82 10.93 3.02 -10.91
N ALA A 83 11.77 3.83 -11.54
CA ALA A 83 11.63 5.29 -11.49
C ALA A 83 10.33 5.76 -12.15
N VAL A 84 9.96 5.14 -13.28
CA VAL A 84 8.72 5.45 -14.00
C VAL A 84 7.50 5.05 -13.15
N VAL A 85 7.54 3.86 -12.57
CA VAL A 85 6.46 3.36 -11.71
C VAL A 85 6.29 4.29 -10.50
N ARG A 86 7.38 4.70 -9.88
CA ARG A 86 7.35 5.60 -8.72
C ARG A 86 6.74 6.95 -9.08
N GLU A 87 7.14 7.51 -10.22
CA GLU A 87 6.60 8.79 -10.68
C GLU A 87 5.08 8.70 -10.91
N LEU A 88 4.63 7.63 -11.57
CA LEU A 88 3.20 7.43 -11.79
C LEU A 88 2.45 7.28 -10.47
N TRP A 89 3.03 6.56 -9.53
CA TRP A 89 2.45 6.37 -8.19
C TRP A 89 2.30 7.70 -7.45
N GLU A 90 3.32 8.54 -7.49
CA GLU A 90 3.27 9.85 -6.85
C GLU A 90 2.22 10.75 -7.50
N ARG A 91 2.16 10.75 -8.82
CA ARG A 91 1.15 11.53 -9.56
C ARG A 91 -0.26 11.03 -9.27
N ALA A 92 -0.45 9.73 -9.22
CA ALA A 92 -1.75 9.14 -8.90
C ALA A 92 -2.22 9.54 -7.51
N GLY A 93 -1.31 9.62 -6.54
CA GLY A 93 -1.63 9.99 -5.17
C GLY A 93 -1.91 11.48 -5.00
N ALA A 94 -1.31 12.33 -5.82
CA ALA A 94 -1.44 13.79 -5.70
C ALA A 94 -2.89 14.28 -5.93
N ASP A 95 -3.67 13.54 -6.71
CA ASP A 95 -5.03 13.93 -7.07
C ASP A 95 -6.10 13.28 -6.21
N ILE A 96 -5.70 12.44 -5.23
CA ILE A 96 -6.63 11.73 -4.36
C ILE A 96 -6.61 12.40 -2.97
N PRO A 97 -7.73 13.03 -2.53
CA PRO A 97 -7.81 13.65 -1.21
C PRO A 97 -7.53 12.64 -0.11
N GLY A 98 -6.67 12.98 0.84
CA GLY A 98 -6.31 12.12 1.96
C GLY A 98 -5.37 10.97 1.61
N GLY A 99 -4.90 10.94 0.37
CA GLY A 99 -4.00 9.89 -0.14
C GLY A 99 -2.51 10.11 0.15
#